data_5ff6756711a353c2e289b81f29f222b2
#
_entry.id   5ff6756711a353c2e289b81f29f222b2
#
_cell.length_a   1.000
_cell.length_b   1.000
_cell.length_c   1.000
_cell.angle_alpha   90.00
_cell.angle_beta   90.00
_cell.angle_gamma   90.00
#
_symmetry.space_group_name_H-M   'P 1'
#
loop_
_entity.id
_entity.type
_entity.pdbx_description
1 polymer ?
#
loop_
_entity_poly.entity_id
_entity_poly.type
_entity_poly.pdbx_seq_one_letter_code
_entity_poly.pdbx_strand_id
1 'polypeptide(L)'
;CFNTGMTGYQEIFTDPSYFGQLMIMTNPHIGNYGINNDESESDSIKISGLICKNFSYNYSRELADSSLEDFLNKNNLFAISDIDTRALVSYIRENGAMNAVITTDIDSLESLSKKLLSVPSMIGLELASKVSTKSAYFFGNEKSKFKVAALDLGIKKNILRNLASRDVYIKVFPFNTSFDEMSKWNPDGYFLSNGPGDPEPLKSAQLVAKKIIEKNLPLFGICLGHQIIALASGI
;
A
#
# COMPACT_ATOMS: atom_id res chain seq x y z
N CYS A 1 -7.98 -7.70 -4.90
CA CYS A 1 -7.85 -7.93 -3.44
C CYS A 1 -9.14 -7.53 -2.72
N PHE A 2 -9.24 -7.87 -1.43
CA PHE A 2 -10.39 -7.52 -0.59
C PHE A 2 -9.94 -7.09 0.81
N ASN A 3 -10.79 -6.30 1.47
CA ASN A 3 -10.59 -5.92 2.87
C ASN A 3 -11.88 -6.11 3.67
N THR A 4 -11.75 -6.63 4.90
CA THR A 4 -12.86 -6.95 5.80
C THR A 4 -13.02 -5.95 6.95
N GLY A 5 -12.27 -4.86 6.95
CA GLY A 5 -12.37 -3.81 7.95
C GLY A 5 -13.76 -3.18 7.98
N MET A 6 -14.28 -2.95 9.18
CA MET A 6 -15.57 -2.30 9.38
C MET A 6 -15.50 -0.78 9.13
N THR A 7 -14.32 -0.20 9.26
CA THR A 7 -13.99 1.22 9.10
C THR A 7 -12.64 1.37 8.42
N GLY A 8 -12.22 2.60 8.10
CA GLY A 8 -10.89 2.87 7.56
C GLY A 8 -10.80 2.70 6.05
N TYR A 9 -11.89 2.91 5.32
CA TYR A 9 -11.84 2.75 3.86
C TYR A 9 -10.88 3.74 3.18
N GLN A 10 -10.75 4.97 3.69
CA GLN A 10 -9.85 5.97 3.15
C GLN A 10 -8.39 5.55 3.31
N GLU A 11 -8.03 5.08 4.49
CA GLU A 11 -6.70 4.53 4.78
C GLU A 11 -6.38 3.34 3.86
N ILE A 12 -7.36 2.46 3.62
CA ILE A 12 -7.22 1.33 2.71
C ILE A 12 -7.00 1.80 1.27
N PHE A 13 -7.78 2.78 0.79
CA PHE A 13 -7.68 3.27 -0.60
C PHE A 13 -6.38 4.01 -0.88
N THR A 14 -5.79 4.61 0.14
CA THR A 14 -4.54 5.37 0.06
C THR A 14 -3.31 4.58 0.53
N ASP A 15 -3.47 3.32 0.98
CA ASP A 15 -2.35 2.44 1.34
C ASP A 15 -1.58 2.00 0.09
N PRO A 16 -0.27 2.33 -0.02
CA PRO A 16 0.54 1.93 -1.16
C PRO A 16 0.61 0.43 -1.41
N SER A 17 0.38 -0.41 -0.39
CA SER A 17 0.37 -1.87 -0.53
C SER A 17 -0.67 -2.38 -1.53
N TYR A 18 -1.73 -1.60 -1.79
CA TYR A 18 -2.80 -1.95 -2.73
C TYR A 18 -2.64 -1.32 -4.11
N PHE A 19 -1.47 -0.75 -4.40
CA PHE A 19 -1.22 -0.09 -5.68
C PHE A 19 -1.54 -1.00 -6.87
N GLY A 20 -2.34 -0.48 -7.80
CA GLY A 20 -2.70 -1.18 -9.04
C GLY A 20 -3.77 -2.27 -8.88
N GLN A 21 -4.37 -2.46 -7.70
CA GLN A 21 -5.34 -3.52 -7.45
C GLN A 21 -6.78 -2.98 -7.36
N LEU A 22 -7.74 -3.75 -7.87
CA LEU A 22 -9.16 -3.53 -7.58
C LEU A 22 -9.44 -3.95 -6.14
N MET A 23 -10.07 -3.05 -5.36
CA MET A 23 -10.38 -3.26 -3.94
C MET A 23 -11.84 -3.62 -3.74
N ILE A 24 -12.08 -4.79 -3.15
CA ILE A 24 -13.42 -5.22 -2.72
C ILE A 24 -13.56 -4.92 -1.23
N MET A 25 -14.53 -4.08 -0.87
CA MET A 25 -14.86 -3.82 0.52
C MET A 25 -16.03 -4.71 0.94
N THR A 26 -15.82 -5.52 2.00
CA THR A 26 -16.88 -6.41 2.52
C THR A 26 -17.84 -5.70 3.47
N ASN A 27 -17.46 -4.53 4.00
CA ASN A 27 -18.38 -3.69 4.78
C ASN A 27 -19.58 -3.30 3.92
N PRO A 28 -20.82 -3.49 4.41
CA PRO A 28 -22.04 -3.21 3.65
C PRO A 28 -22.18 -1.76 3.16
N HIS A 29 -21.66 -0.80 3.91
CA HIS A 29 -21.79 0.64 3.60
C HIS A 29 -20.43 1.30 3.47
N ILE A 30 -20.15 1.87 2.30
CA ILE A 30 -18.91 2.60 2.01
C ILE A 30 -19.26 4.04 1.63
N GLY A 31 -18.56 5.02 2.20
CA GLY A 31 -18.79 6.45 2.01
C GLY A 31 -19.57 7.13 3.13
N ASN A 32 -20.16 6.38 4.05
CA ASN A 32 -21.09 6.86 5.07
C ASN A 32 -20.49 7.84 6.11
N TYR A 33 -19.18 7.93 6.25
CA TYR A 33 -18.52 8.90 7.15
C TYR A 33 -17.61 9.91 6.42
N GLY A 34 -17.63 9.93 5.09
CA GLY A 34 -16.88 10.90 4.28
C GLY A 34 -15.38 10.68 4.29
N ILE A 35 -14.65 11.72 3.94
CA ILE A 35 -13.19 11.76 3.80
C ILE A 35 -12.64 12.83 4.75
N ASN A 36 -11.49 12.54 5.37
CA ASN A 36 -10.73 13.52 6.14
C ASN A 36 -9.27 13.51 5.65
N ASN A 37 -8.73 14.67 5.31
CA ASN A 37 -7.41 14.80 4.70
C ASN A 37 -6.26 14.22 5.55
N ASP A 38 -6.40 14.22 6.88
CA ASP A 38 -5.41 13.71 7.81
C ASP A 38 -5.37 12.18 7.91
N GLU A 39 -6.39 11.49 7.40
CA GLU A 39 -6.51 10.03 7.49
C GLU A 39 -5.89 9.28 6.30
N SER A 40 -5.35 10.00 5.32
CA SER A 40 -4.68 9.36 4.18
C SER A 40 -3.32 8.77 4.56
N GLU A 41 -3.06 7.56 4.09
CA GLU A 41 -1.81 6.84 4.32
C GLU A 41 -0.70 7.19 3.31
N SER A 42 -1.05 7.86 2.21
CA SER A 42 -0.13 8.40 1.21
C SER A 42 -0.72 9.63 0.53
N ASP A 43 -0.03 10.16 -0.48
CA ASP A 43 -0.41 11.43 -1.12
C ASP A 43 -1.55 11.32 -2.13
N SER A 44 -1.95 10.10 -2.50
CA SER A 44 -3.01 9.86 -3.48
C SER A 44 -3.67 8.48 -3.26
N ILE A 45 -4.82 8.26 -3.91
CA ILE A 45 -5.41 6.92 -4.02
C ILE A 45 -4.41 5.98 -4.70
N LYS A 46 -4.34 4.75 -4.21
CA LYS A 46 -3.42 3.71 -4.71
C LYS A 46 -4.15 2.54 -5.37
N ILE A 47 -5.39 2.29 -4.98
CA ILE A 47 -6.22 1.27 -5.63
C ILE A 47 -6.60 1.69 -7.05
N SER A 48 -6.87 0.73 -7.91
CA SER A 48 -7.28 0.97 -9.32
C SER A 48 -8.79 1.02 -9.51
N GLY A 49 -9.57 0.64 -8.52
CA GLY A 49 -11.04 0.70 -8.55
C GLY A 49 -11.64 0.14 -7.28
N LEU A 50 -12.86 0.55 -6.97
CA LEU A 50 -13.61 0.14 -5.79
C LEU A 50 -14.79 -0.75 -6.19
N ILE A 51 -14.98 -1.84 -5.44
CA ILE A 51 -16.14 -2.72 -5.53
C ILE A 51 -16.78 -2.80 -4.15
N CYS A 52 -18.05 -2.43 -4.02
CA CYS A 52 -18.74 -2.43 -2.74
C CYS A 52 -20.20 -2.90 -2.87
N LYS A 53 -20.84 -3.20 -1.73
CA LYS A 53 -22.25 -3.57 -1.69
C LYS A 53 -23.14 -2.33 -1.81
N ASN A 54 -22.98 -1.37 -0.91
CA ASN A 54 -23.74 -0.11 -0.95
C ASN A 54 -22.76 1.07 -0.91
N PHE A 55 -22.97 2.01 -1.81
CA PHE A 55 -22.24 3.28 -1.86
C PHE A 55 -23.10 4.38 -1.23
N SER A 56 -22.54 5.10 -0.25
CA SER A 56 -23.21 6.22 0.39
C SER A 56 -22.75 7.54 -0.21
N TYR A 57 -23.65 8.26 -0.85
CA TYR A 57 -23.39 9.58 -1.41
C TYR A 57 -23.36 10.67 -0.31
N ASN A 58 -24.08 10.43 0.79
CA ASN A 58 -24.14 11.32 1.93
C ASN A 58 -23.30 10.76 3.09
N TYR A 59 -22.61 11.64 3.78
CA TYR A 59 -21.83 11.31 4.98
C TYR A 59 -22.36 12.03 6.20
N SER A 60 -22.12 11.47 7.40
CA SER A 60 -22.68 11.96 8.67
C SER A 60 -21.62 12.45 9.67
N ARG A 61 -20.32 12.26 9.38
CA ARG A 61 -19.26 12.65 10.32
C ARG A 61 -18.96 14.15 10.17
N GLU A 62 -19.04 14.89 11.31
CA GLU A 62 -18.79 16.34 11.37
C GLU A 62 -17.36 16.71 10.92
N LEU A 63 -16.38 15.86 11.22
CA LEU A 63 -14.98 16.09 10.87
C LEU A 63 -14.62 15.71 9.43
N ALA A 64 -15.59 15.37 8.60
CA ALA A 64 -15.31 15.05 7.20
C ALA A 64 -15.15 16.34 6.36
N ASP A 65 -14.12 16.35 5.52
CA ASP A 65 -13.84 17.48 4.62
C ASP A 65 -14.64 17.39 3.31
N SER A 66 -14.98 16.17 2.87
CA SER A 66 -15.70 15.94 1.63
C SER A 66 -16.40 14.58 1.60
N SER A 67 -17.24 14.37 0.57
CA SER A 67 -17.83 13.06 0.30
C SER A 67 -16.81 12.09 -0.29
N LEU A 68 -17.09 10.78 -0.20
CA LEU A 68 -16.31 9.78 -0.91
C LEU A 68 -16.45 9.94 -2.43
N GLU A 69 -17.61 10.34 -2.94
CA GLU A 69 -17.83 10.60 -4.36
C GLU A 69 -16.88 11.67 -4.91
N ASP A 70 -16.79 12.83 -4.22
CA ASP A 70 -15.87 13.90 -4.60
C ASP A 70 -14.41 13.43 -4.60
N PHE A 71 -14.06 12.63 -3.60
CA PHE A 71 -12.70 12.09 -3.48
C PHE A 71 -12.36 11.13 -4.62
N LEU A 72 -13.27 10.24 -5.01
CA LEU A 72 -13.09 9.33 -6.14
C LEU A 72 -13.04 10.10 -7.47
N ASN A 73 -13.94 11.05 -7.69
CA ASN A 73 -13.98 11.89 -8.89
C ASN A 73 -12.70 12.71 -9.07
N LYS A 74 -12.22 13.34 -8.01
CA LYS A 74 -10.95 14.09 -8.00
C LYS A 74 -9.75 13.23 -8.40
N ASN A 75 -9.80 11.94 -8.08
CA ASN A 75 -8.72 11.00 -8.38
C ASN A 75 -8.99 10.15 -9.62
N ASN A 76 -10.06 10.41 -10.39
CA ASN A 76 -10.47 9.65 -11.57
C ASN A 76 -10.58 8.14 -11.31
N LEU A 77 -11.11 7.76 -10.14
CA LEU A 77 -11.27 6.37 -9.74
C LEU A 77 -12.70 5.88 -9.96
N PHE A 78 -12.84 4.74 -10.63
CA PHE A 78 -14.12 4.07 -10.80
C PHE A 78 -14.54 3.31 -9.55
N ALA A 79 -15.83 3.39 -9.23
CA ALA A 79 -16.47 2.55 -8.22
C ALA A 79 -17.68 1.84 -8.83
N ILE A 80 -17.86 0.59 -8.43
CA ILE A 80 -19.07 -0.18 -8.75
C ILE A 80 -19.74 -0.63 -7.45
N SER A 81 -21.04 -0.38 -7.33
CA SER A 81 -21.85 -0.78 -6.18
C SER A 81 -22.92 -1.78 -6.58
N ASP A 82 -23.71 -2.23 -5.62
CA ASP A 82 -24.74 -3.25 -5.78
C ASP A 82 -24.20 -4.66 -6.12
N ILE A 83 -22.94 -4.91 -5.76
CA ILE A 83 -22.29 -6.20 -6.00
C ILE A 83 -22.44 -7.09 -4.75
N ASP A 84 -22.66 -8.39 -4.93
CA ASP A 84 -22.55 -9.38 -3.87
C ASP A 84 -21.06 -9.60 -3.52
N THR A 85 -20.52 -8.70 -2.69
CA THR A 85 -19.12 -8.72 -2.27
C THR A 85 -18.78 -9.97 -1.47
N ARG A 86 -19.74 -10.58 -0.77
CA ARG A 86 -19.53 -11.81 -0.01
C ARG A 86 -19.27 -13.00 -0.94
N ALA A 87 -20.12 -13.17 -1.96
CA ALA A 87 -19.93 -14.22 -2.96
C ALA A 87 -18.62 -14.04 -3.72
N LEU A 88 -18.28 -12.79 -4.11
CA LEU A 88 -17.07 -12.47 -4.83
C LEU A 88 -15.82 -12.75 -4.00
N VAL A 89 -15.82 -12.41 -2.71
CA VAL A 89 -14.69 -12.71 -1.79
C VAL A 89 -14.55 -14.20 -1.57
N SER A 90 -15.66 -14.96 -1.42
CA SER A 90 -15.61 -16.43 -1.32
C SER A 90 -14.97 -17.03 -2.57
N TYR A 91 -15.38 -16.58 -3.75
CA TYR A 91 -14.82 -17.03 -5.01
C TYR A 91 -13.29 -16.77 -5.11
N ILE A 92 -12.83 -15.57 -4.74
CA ILE A 92 -11.39 -15.24 -4.75
C ILE A 92 -10.60 -16.08 -3.75
N ARG A 93 -11.16 -16.38 -2.59
CA ARG A 93 -10.50 -17.23 -1.58
C ARG A 93 -10.33 -18.67 -2.05
N GLU A 94 -11.26 -19.19 -2.83
CA GLU A 94 -11.22 -20.56 -3.36
C GLU A 94 -10.33 -20.68 -4.60
N ASN A 95 -10.32 -19.65 -5.46
CA ASN A 95 -9.65 -19.69 -6.78
C ASN A 95 -8.32 -18.92 -6.82
N GLY A 96 -7.97 -18.18 -5.75
CA GLY A 96 -6.76 -17.38 -5.67
C GLY A 96 -6.87 -16.00 -6.32
N ALA A 97 -5.73 -15.30 -6.36
CA ALA A 97 -5.62 -13.99 -6.98
C ALA A 97 -5.78 -14.08 -8.50
N MET A 98 -6.49 -13.12 -9.09
CA MET A 98 -6.77 -13.08 -10.53
C MET A 98 -6.80 -11.65 -11.05
N ASN A 99 -6.54 -11.48 -12.35
CA ASN A 99 -6.77 -10.21 -13.02
C ASN A 99 -8.27 -9.98 -13.20
N ALA A 100 -8.68 -8.71 -13.11
CA ALA A 100 -10.08 -8.31 -13.27
C ALA A 100 -10.17 -6.96 -13.99
N VAL A 101 -11.31 -6.67 -14.59
CA VAL A 101 -11.59 -5.41 -15.27
C VAL A 101 -12.93 -4.86 -14.80
N ILE A 102 -12.99 -3.54 -14.59
CA ILE A 102 -14.23 -2.76 -14.48
C ILE A 102 -14.28 -1.88 -15.71
N THR A 103 -15.41 -1.91 -16.45
CA THR A 103 -15.58 -1.12 -17.66
C THR A 103 -17.01 -0.66 -17.81
N THR A 104 -17.21 0.51 -18.41
CA THR A 104 -18.49 1.03 -18.89
C THR A 104 -18.72 0.70 -20.37
N ASP A 105 -17.68 0.27 -21.08
CA ASP A 105 -17.76 -0.13 -22.47
C ASP A 105 -18.43 -1.52 -22.57
N ILE A 106 -19.44 -1.62 -23.39
CA ILE A 106 -20.11 -2.90 -23.70
C ILE A 106 -19.30 -3.61 -24.80
N ASP A 107 -18.08 -3.97 -24.49
CA ASP A 107 -17.26 -4.82 -25.35
C ASP A 107 -17.81 -6.27 -25.34
N SER A 108 -17.49 -7.01 -26.40
CA SER A 108 -17.76 -8.45 -26.37
C SER A 108 -16.95 -9.15 -25.29
N LEU A 109 -17.48 -10.22 -24.69
CA LEU A 109 -16.74 -11.04 -23.70
C LEU A 109 -15.39 -11.51 -24.24
N GLU A 110 -15.30 -11.77 -25.54
CA GLU A 110 -14.05 -12.16 -26.19
C GLU A 110 -13.01 -11.03 -26.17
N SER A 111 -13.42 -9.78 -26.45
CA SER A 111 -12.55 -8.60 -26.38
C SER A 111 -12.05 -8.36 -24.95
N LEU A 112 -12.95 -8.43 -23.97
CA LEU A 112 -12.60 -8.29 -22.55
C LEU A 112 -11.65 -9.39 -22.07
N SER A 113 -11.88 -10.63 -22.49
CA SER A 113 -10.99 -11.76 -22.17
C SER A 113 -9.58 -11.56 -22.74
N LYS A 114 -9.46 -11.06 -23.98
CA LYS A 114 -8.15 -10.73 -24.58
C LYS A 114 -7.45 -9.60 -23.80
N LYS A 115 -8.19 -8.55 -23.39
CA LYS A 115 -7.65 -7.49 -22.54
C LYS A 115 -7.11 -8.05 -21.21
N LEU A 116 -7.89 -8.91 -20.53
CA LEU A 116 -7.47 -9.54 -19.25
C LEU A 116 -6.22 -10.40 -19.38
N LEU A 117 -6.10 -11.18 -20.47
CA LEU A 117 -4.92 -12.01 -20.72
C LEU A 117 -3.65 -11.19 -20.99
N SER A 118 -3.78 -9.95 -21.44
CA SER A 118 -2.65 -9.04 -21.65
C SER A 118 -2.16 -8.34 -20.37
N VAL A 119 -2.93 -8.37 -19.28
CA VAL A 119 -2.54 -7.77 -18.00
C VAL A 119 -1.50 -8.67 -17.31
N PRO A 120 -0.35 -8.13 -16.88
CA PRO A 120 0.66 -8.93 -16.21
C PRO A 120 0.14 -9.54 -14.90
N SER A 121 0.66 -10.73 -14.57
CA SER A 121 0.45 -11.31 -13.24
C SER A 121 1.17 -10.49 -12.18
N MET A 122 0.71 -10.56 -10.92
CA MET A 122 1.41 -9.96 -9.79
C MET A 122 2.77 -10.66 -9.51
N ILE A 123 2.92 -11.92 -9.92
CA ILE A 123 4.18 -12.68 -9.78
C ILE A 123 5.26 -12.06 -10.66
N GLY A 124 6.39 -11.73 -10.07
CA GLY A 124 7.52 -11.07 -10.74
C GLY A 124 7.32 -9.58 -10.98
N LEU A 125 6.23 -8.98 -10.52
CA LEU A 125 5.93 -7.57 -10.77
C LEU A 125 6.53 -6.66 -9.68
N GLU A 126 7.50 -5.83 -10.08
CA GLU A 126 8.09 -4.79 -9.23
C GLU A 126 7.20 -3.55 -9.23
N LEU A 127 6.65 -3.19 -8.08
CA LEU A 127 5.77 -2.02 -7.92
C LEU A 127 6.26 -1.02 -6.88
N ALA A 128 7.30 -1.34 -6.11
CA ALA A 128 7.84 -0.42 -5.09
C ALA A 128 8.37 0.88 -5.73
N SER A 129 8.97 0.80 -6.92
CA SER A 129 9.42 1.98 -7.69
C SER A 129 8.30 2.97 -8.05
N LYS A 130 7.06 2.50 -8.11
CA LYS A 130 5.88 3.32 -8.47
C LYS A 130 5.31 4.10 -7.29
N VAL A 131 5.61 3.67 -6.08
CA VAL A 131 5.03 4.22 -4.84
C VAL A 131 6.05 4.79 -3.87
N SER A 132 7.32 4.44 -4.02
CA SER A 132 8.42 4.94 -3.20
C SER A 132 8.66 6.43 -3.41
N THR A 133 9.15 7.10 -2.37
CA THR A 133 9.65 8.47 -2.48
C THR A 133 10.76 8.60 -3.51
N LYS A 134 10.85 9.75 -4.17
CA LYS A 134 11.91 10.04 -5.15
C LYS A 134 13.17 10.60 -4.51
N SER A 135 13.06 11.17 -3.32
CA SER A 135 14.17 11.75 -2.56
C SER A 135 14.05 11.44 -1.09
N ALA A 136 15.16 11.31 -0.40
CA ALA A 136 15.15 11.07 1.04
C ALA A 136 14.56 12.27 1.79
N TYR A 137 13.78 11.98 2.84
CA TYR A 137 13.19 12.98 3.72
C TYR A 137 13.22 12.52 5.19
N PHE A 138 13.00 13.47 6.10
CA PHE A 138 12.96 13.21 7.51
C PHE A 138 11.53 13.24 8.06
N PHE A 139 11.28 12.43 9.09
CA PHE A 139 10.02 12.40 9.81
C PHE A 139 10.25 12.25 11.33
N GLY A 140 9.45 12.95 12.13
CA GLY A 140 9.60 12.95 13.59
C GLY A 140 10.47 14.09 14.11
N ASN A 141 10.87 13.99 15.39
CA ASN A 141 11.65 15.02 16.07
C ASN A 141 13.14 14.69 15.98
N GLU A 142 13.94 15.63 15.50
CA GLU A 142 15.41 15.47 15.40
C GLU A 142 16.09 15.17 16.75
N LYS A 143 15.47 15.62 17.86
CA LYS A 143 15.96 15.38 19.21
C LYS A 143 15.53 14.03 19.80
N SER A 144 14.85 13.20 19.05
CA SER A 144 14.42 11.85 19.47
C SER A 144 15.63 11.00 19.84
N LYS A 145 15.39 10.08 20.79
CA LYS A 145 16.41 9.20 21.36
C LYS A 145 17.03 8.25 20.34
N PHE A 146 16.20 7.74 19.41
CA PHE A 146 16.61 6.75 18.42
C PHE A 146 16.51 7.28 17.01
N LYS A 147 17.41 6.81 16.14
CA LYS A 147 17.43 7.09 14.70
C LYS A 147 17.17 5.82 13.90
N VAL A 148 16.19 5.84 13.02
CA VAL A 148 15.88 4.69 12.15
C VAL A 148 15.97 5.09 10.68
N ALA A 149 16.79 4.37 9.93
CA ALA A 149 16.86 4.47 8.48
C ALA A 149 15.78 3.58 7.86
N ALA A 150 14.77 4.16 7.25
CA ALA A 150 13.67 3.44 6.62
C ALA A 150 13.86 3.36 5.10
N LEU A 151 13.81 2.16 4.54
CA LEU A 151 13.76 1.94 3.09
C LEU A 151 12.29 1.96 2.66
N ASP A 152 11.94 2.91 1.81
CA ASP A 152 10.56 3.12 1.36
C ASP A 152 10.21 2.22 0.18
N LEU A 153 9.46 1.15 0.47
CA LEU A 153 8.90 0.24 -0.52
C LEU A 153 7.42 0.56 -0.83
N GLY A 154 6.90 1.64 -0.25
CA GLY A 154 5.50 2.06 -0.24
C GLY A 154 5.00 2.25 1.18
N ILE A 155 5.72 3.05 1.97
CA ILE A 155 5.48 3.21 3.40
C ILE A 155 4.16 3.92 3.71
N LYS A 156 3.39 3.37 4.64
CA LYS A 156 2.19 4.02 5.19
C LYS A 156 2.58 5.14 6.15
N LYS A 157 1.92 6.30 6.02
CA LYS A 157 2.15 7.44 6.93
C LYS A 157 1.95 7.07 8.40
N ASN A 158 0.98 6.19 8.70
CA ASN A 158 0.72 5.78 10.08
C ASN A 158 1.88 4.97 10.70
N ILE A 159 2.66 4.24 9.91
CA ILE A 159 3.87 3.58 10.41
C ILE A 159 4.87 4.64 10.89
N LEU A 160 5.09 5.69 10.10
CA LEU A 160 5.97 6.79 10.48
C LEU A 160 5.47 7.52 11.74
N ARG A 161 4.16 7.79 11.82
CA ARG A 161 3.53 8.40 13.01
C ARG A 161 3.75 7.53 14.25
N ASN A 162 3.58 6.22 14.13
CA ASN A 162 3.78 5.26 15.22
C ASN A 162 5.24 5.15 15.68
N LEU A 163 6.20 5.22 14.78
CA LEU A 163 7.61 5.26 15.14
C LEU A 163 7.96 6.59 15.82
N ALA A 164 7.53 7.70 15.24
CA ALA A 164 7.79 9.02 15.80
C ALA A 164 7.20 9.22 17.21
N SER A 165 5.99 8.69 17.46
CA SER A 165 5.36 8.73 18.80
C SER A 165 6.10 7.89 19.86
N ARG A 166 7.06 7.05 19.43
CA ARG A 166 7.92 6.22 20.29
C ARG A 166 9.34 6.75 20.38
N ASP A 167 9.50 8.06 20.21
CA ASP A 167 10.78 8.77 20.33
C ASP A 167 11.83 8.30 19.28
N VAL A 168 11.35 8.10 18.05
CA VAL A 168 12.21 7.73 16.90
C VAL A 168 12.22 8.87 15.89
N TYR A 169 13.42 9.30 15.49
CA TYR A 169 13.66 10.16 14.33
C TYR A 169 13.96 9.30 13.12
N ILE A 170 13.20 9.47 12.04
CA ILE A 170 13.23 8.59 10.88
C ILE A 170 13.81 9.35 9.69
N LYS A 171 14.77 8.74 9.00
CA LYS A 171 15.16 9.16 7.65
C LYS A 171 14.63 8.11 6.68
N VAL A 172 13.71 8.53 5.81
CA VAL A 172 13.08 7.70 4.79
C VAL A 172 13.89 7.83 3.50
N PHE A 173 14.31 6.70 2.95
CA PHE A 173 15.13 6.61 1.75
C PHE A 173 14.36 5.95 0.60
N PRO A 174 14.60 6.34 -0.66
CA PRO A 174 14.05 5.66 -1.84
C PRO A 174 14.33 4.14 -1.85
N PHE A 175 13.44 3.36 -2.46
CA PHE A 175 13.48 1.88 -2.50
C PHE A 175 14.80 1.28 -3.01
N ASN A 176 15.53 2.00 -3.83
CA ASN A 176 16.79 1.56 -4.46
C ASN A 176 18.05 2.09 -3.77
N THR A 177 17.92 2.73 -2.61
CA THR A 177 19.06 3.25 -1.85
C THR A 177 19.92 2.11 -1.31
N SER A 178 21.22 2.22 -1.44
CA SER A 178 22.16 1.21 -0.94
C SER A 178 22.33 1.24 0.58
N PHE A 179 22.71 0.10 1.17
CA PHE A 179 23.05 0.02 2.59
C PHE A 179 24.13 1.05 2.96
N ASP A 180 25.17 1.19 2.13
CA ASP A 180 26.31 2.07 2.42
C ASP A 180 25.88 3.55 2.46
N GLU A 181 24.89 3.94 1.66
CA GLU A 181 24.34 5.28 1.70
C GLU A 181 23.46 5.51 2.94
N MET A 182 22.59 4.56 3.27
CA MET A 182 21.76 4.63 4.48
C MET A 182 22.63 4.72 5.75
N SER A 183 23.72 3.96 5.79
CA SER A 183 24.64 3.90 6.94
C SER A 183 25.41 5.20 7.19
N LYS A 184 25.63 6.05 6.17
CA LYS A 184 26.28 7.36 6.35
C LYS A 184 25.55 8.28 7.33
N TRP A 185 24.24 8.06 7.51
CA TRP A 185 23.44 8.82 8.48
C TRP A 185 23.63 8.33 9.92
N ASN A 186 24.35 7.23 10.12
CA ASN A 186 24.61 6.59 11.41
C ASN A 186 23.31 6.30 12.21
N PRO A 187 22.40 5.48 11.67
CA PRO A 187 21.16 5.10 12.36
C PRO A 187 21.43 4.06 13.44
N ASP A 188 20.56 4.01 14.47
CA ASP A 188 20.55 2.97 15.50
C ASP A 188 19.89 1.67 15.01
N GLY A 189 19.06 1.75 13.98
CA GLY A 189 18.39 0.61 13.38
C GLY A 189 17.85 0.88 11.98
N TYR A 190 17.42 -0.19 11.32
CA TYR A 190 16.93 -0.17 9.95
C TYR A 190 15.51 -0.71 9.87
N PHE A 191 14.74 -0.14 8.97
CA PHE A 191 13.35 -0.53 8.74
C PHE A 191 13.08 -0.70 7.24
N LEU A 192 12.53 -1.85 6.84
CA LEU A 192 12.00 -2.09 5.51
C LEU A 192 10.48 -2.02 5.55
N SER A 193 9.91 -1.09 4.77
CA SER A 193 8.49 -0.79 4.87
C SER A 193 7.60 -1.85 4.21
N ASN A 194 6.30 -1.73 4.43
CA ASN A 194 5.28 -2.34 3.60
C ASN A 194 5.38 -1.81 2.16
N GLY A 195 4.71 -2.48 1.23
CA GLY A 195 4.65 -2.05 -0.17
C GLY A 195 3.92 -3.06 -1.05
N PRO A 196 3.68 -2.70 -2.32
CA PRO A 196 3.01 -3.54 -3.29
C PRO A 196 3.98 -4.41 -4.08
N GLY A 197 3.44 -5.40 -4.78
CA GLY A 197 4.17 -6.23 -5.74
C GLY A 197 4.84 -7.45 -5.12
N ASP A 198 5.72 -8.06 -5.92
CA ASP A 198 6.47 -9.26 -5.56
C ASP A 198 7.82 -8.87 -4.92
N PRO A 199 8.23 -9.49 -3.80
CA PRO A 199 9.53 -9.23 -3.20
C PRO A 199 10.71 -9.76 -4.04
N GLU A 200 10.48 -10.76 -4.91
CA GLU A 200 11.54 -11.44 -5.66
C GLU A 200 12.34 -10.52 -6.60
N PRO A 201 11.75 -9.60 -7.38
CA PRO A 201 12.49 -8.68 -8.24
C PRO A 201 13.23 -7.56 -7.48
N LEU A 202 12.95 -7.34 -6.20
CA LEU A 202 13.55 -6.27 -5.39
C LEU A 202 14.98 -6.62 -4.90
N LYS A 203 15.87 -6.99 -5.81
CA LYS A 203 17.24 -7.46 -5.48
C LYS A 203 18.07 -6.43 -4.71
N SER A 204 17.89 -5.14 -4.98
CA SER A 204 18.57 -4.07 -4.22
C SER A 204 18.17 -4.07 -2.74
N ALA A 205 16.88 -4.19 -2.45
CA ALA A 205 16.38 -4.24 -1.08
C ALA A 205 16.80 -5.53 -0.36
N GLN A 206 16.83 -6.68 -1.06
CA GLN A 206 17.36 -7.94 -0.53
C GLN A 206 18.84 -7.81 -0.16
N LEU A 207 19.67 -7.16 -1.01
CA LEU A 207 21.07 -6.89 -0.69
C LEU A 207 21.25 -5.96 0.50
N VAL A 208 20.38 -4.95 0.66
CA VAL A 208 20.37 -4.08 1.85
C VAL A 208 20.09 -4.90 3.11
N ALA A 209 19.01 -5.70 3.10
CA ALA A 209 18.65 -6.57 4.22
C ALA A 209 19.79 -7.54 4.59
N LYS A 210 20.39 -8.19 3.59
CA LYS A 210 21.51 -9.12 3.76
C LYS A 210 22.70 -8.45 4.46
N LYS A 211 23.14 -7.27 4.00
CA LYS A 211 24.24 -6.52 4.61
C LYS A 211 23.95 -6.12 6.05
N ILE A 212 22.70 -5.74 6.38
CA ILE A 212 22.30 -5.40 7.75
C ILE A 212 22.38 -6.63 8.65
N ILE A 213 21.89 -7.77 8.19
CA ILE A 213 21.93 -9.06 8.91
C ILE A 213 23.39 -9.50 9.13
N GLU A 214 24.23 -9.50 8.11
CA GLU A 214 25.65 -9.88 8.18
C GLU A 214 26.44 -9.02 9.17
N LYS A 215 26.04 -7.75 9.34
CA LYS A 215 26.65 -6.82 10.30
C LYS A 215 26.00 -6.88 11.70
N ASN A 216 25.03 -7.77 11.91
CA ASN A 216 24.29 -7.92 13.17
C ASN A 216 23.69 -6.61 13.69
N LEU A 217 23.12 -5.80 12.77
CA LEU A 217 22.49 -4.53 13.10
C LEU A 217 20.97 -4.71 13.30
N PRO A 218 20.32 -3.88 14.15
CA PRO A 218 18.87 -3.95 14.34
C PRO A 218 18.11 -3.73 13.02
N LEU A 219 17.26 -4.69 12.68
CA LEU A 219 16.46 -4.69 11.47
C LEU A 219 15.03 -5.13 11.76
N PHE A 220 14.06 -4.39 11.23
CA PHE A 220 12.64 -4.75 11.28
C PHE A 220 11.98 -4.53 9.93
N GLY A 221 11.05 -5.39 9.56
CA GLY A 221 10.30 -5.28 8.30
C GLY A 221 8.81 -5.54 8.48
N ILE A 222 7.99 -4.84 7.71
CA ILE A 222 6.53 -5.03 7.70
C ILE A 222 6.09 -5.48 6.31
N CYS A 223 5.24 -6.51 6.22
CA CYS A 223 4.64 -7.02 4.98
C CYS A 223 5.73 -7.31 3.92
N LEU A 224 5.79 -6.55 2.83
CA LEU A 224 6.82 -6.69 1.78
C LEU A 224 8.24 -6.64 2.37
N GLY A 225 8.51 -5.73 3.31
CA GLY A 225 9.80 -5.65 3.99
C GLY A 225 10.13 -6.91 4.80
N HIS A 226 9.14 -7.55 5.44
CA HIS A 226 9.31 -8.82 6.12
C HIS A 226 9.66 -9.96 5.14
N GLN A 227 8.96 -10.01 3.99
CA GLN A 227 9.24 -10.99 2.94
C GLN A 227 10.66 -10.83 2.37
N ILE A 228 11.11 -9.58 2.15
CA ILE A 228 12.47 -9.29 1.69
C ILE A 228 13.52 -9.75 2.72
N ILE A 229 13.27 -9.57 4.02
CA ILE A 229 14.15 -10.07 5.08
C ILE A 229 14.22 -11.60 5.05
N ALA A 230 13.10 -12.29 4.87
CA ALA A 230 13.05 -13.75 4.75
C ALA A 230 13.90 -14.23 3.56
N LEU A 231 13.69 -13.66 2.37
CA LEU A 231 14.49 -13.97 1.17
C LEU A 231 15.98 -13.69 1.38
N ALA A 232 16.34 -12.59 2.03
CA ALA A 232 17.74 -12.24 2.34
C ALA A 232 18.37 -13.23 3.33
N SER A 233 17.57 -13.90 4.14
CA SER A 233 17.99 -14.94 5.10
C SER A 233 18.03 -16.34 4.50
N GLY A 234 17.62 -16.52 3.24
CA GLY A 234 17.60 -17.82 2.55
C GLY A 234 16.37 -18.68 2.84
N ILE A 235 15.26 -18.04 3.24
CA ILE A 235 13.97 -18.68 3.53
C ILE A 235 12.99 -18.42 2.39
#